data_3ec8329e51a7ce8b435b870dcf1e1a05
#
_entry.id   3ec8329e51a7ce8b435b870dcf1e1a05
#
_cell.length_a   1.000
_cell.length_b   1.000
_cell.length_c   1.000
_cell.angle_alpha   90.00
_cell.angle_beta   90.00
_cell.angle_gamma   90.00
#
_symmetry.space_group_name_H-M   'P 1'
#
loop_
_entity.id
_entity.type
_entity.pdbx_description
1 polymer ?
#
loop_
_entity_poly.entity_id
_entity_poly.type
_entity_poly.pdbx_seq_one_letter_code
_entity_poly.pdbx_strand_id
1 'polypeptide(L)'
;KEVVDYIYDSITKVIESGNIEYIKWDMNRSIANVYSSEDKYQGNVYYDYVLGLYDFLERLNKNYPDILIEGCSGRFDAGMLYYTPQIWCSDNTDAIDRTKIQYGTSFGYPVSAVGAHVSAVPNHQTGRSVSIDTRGVVAMSGTFGYELNLMKLSEEEKQEIREQIAEYK
;
A
#
# COMPACT_ATOMS: atom_id res chain seq x y z
N LYS A 1 -17.30 5.66 17.55
CA LYS A 1 -16.28 6.57 18.12
C LYS A 1 -15.30 5.82 19.01
N GLU A 2 -15.74 5.10 20.01
CA GLU A 2 -14.86 4.37 20.97
C GLU A 2 -13.86 3.43 20.27
N VAL A 3 -14.31 2.70 19.24
CA VAL A 3 -13.44 1.81 18.46
C VAL A 3 -12.35 2.60 17.72
N VAL A 4 -12.71 3.73 17.12
CA VAL A 4 -11.76 4.62 16.42
C VAL A 4 -10.73 5.16 17.42
N ASP A 5 -11.17 5.62 18.57
CA ASP A 5 -10.30 6.15 19.63
C ASP A 5 -9.34 5.05 20.15
N TYR A 6 -9.86 3.85 20.40
CA TYR A 6 -9.04 2.70 20.83
C TYR A 6 -7.95 2.33 19.81
N ILE A 7 -8.31 2.24 18.52
CA ILE A 7 -7.36 1.91 17.45
C ILE A 7 -6.33 3.04 17.33
N TYR A 8 -6.77 4.28 17.38
CA TYR A 8 -5.88 5.45 17.30
C TYR A 8 -4.86 5.44 18.44
N ASP A 9 -5.29 5.29 19.68
CA ASP A 9 -4.42 5.25 20.85
C ASP A 9 -3.45 4.05 20.84
N SER A 10 -3.86 2.94 20.22
CA SER A 10 -3.01 1.76 20.09
C SER A 10 -1.91 1.96 19.05
N ILE A 11 -2.26 2.52 17.89
CA ILE A 11 -1.32 2.78 16.81
C ILE A 11 -0.33 3.88 17.17
N THR A 12 -0.78 4.98 17.78
CA THR A 12 0.09 6.08 18.17
C THR A 12 1.17 5.63 19.17
N LYS A 13 0.86 4.72 20.09
CA LYS A 13 1.87 4.11 20.98
C LYS A 13 2.96 3.36 20.20
N VAL A 14 2.59 2.70 19.12
CA VAL A 14 3.56 2.02 18.25
C VAL A 14 4.41 3.04 17.49
N ILE A 15 3.79 4.05 16.91
CA ILE A 15 4.47 5.13 16.19
C ILE A 15 5.49 5.83 17.10
N GLU A 16 5.09 6.17 18.31
CA GLU A 16 5.92 6.87 19.30
C GLU A 16 7.03 5.99 19.91
N SER A 17 6.92 4.67 19.77
CA SER A 17 7.94 3.72 20.28
C SER A 17 9.20 3.63 19.40
N GLY A 18 9.19 4.19 18.21
CA GLY A 18 10.30 4.11 17.27
C GLY A 18 10.27 5.21 16.21
N ASN A 19 11.27 5.24 15.34
CA ASN A 19 11.31 6.14 14.19
C ASN A 19 10.58 5.48 13.02
N ILE A 20 9.25 5.71 12.92
CA ILE A 20 8.40 5.14 11.88
C ILE A 20 8.06 6.24 10.86
N GLU A 21 8.49 6.05 9.63
CA GLU A 21 8.28 6.99 8.52
C GLU A 21 7.32 6.45 7.45
N TYR A 22 6.96 5.16 7.53
CA TYR A 22 6.10 4.49 6.56
C TYR A 22 5.20 3.47 7.24
N ILE A 23 3.93 3.47 6.84
CA ILE A 23 2.92 2.50 7.29
C ILE A 23 2.19 1.94 6.06
N LYS A 24 2.22 0.62 5.88
CA LYS A 24 1.32 -0.07 4.96
C LYS A 24 0.05 -0.44 5.71
N TRP A 25 -1.04 0.26 5.37
CA TRP A 25 -2.35 0.07 5.98
C TRP A 25 -3.13 -0.98 5.23
N ASP A 26 -3.07 -2.20 5.71
CA ASP A 26 -3.70 -3.35 5.08
C ASP A 26 -5.08 -3.63 5.67
N MET A 27 -6.11 -3.61 4.81
CA MET A 27 -7.52 -3.80 5.19
C MET A 27 -8.13 -4.97 4.42
N ASN A 28 -7.63 -6.17 4.62
CA ASN A 28 -8.00 -7.38 3.86
C ASN A 28 -9.42 -7.90 4.14
N ARG A 29 -10.16 -7.31 5.07
CA ARG A 29 -11.47 -7.82 5.43
C ARG A 29 -12.57 -7.24 4.55
N SER A 30 -13.26 -8.11 3.81
CA SER A 30 -14.58 -7.79 3.23
C SER A 30 -15.61 -7.66 4.35
N ILE A 31 -16.24 -6.49 4.48
CA ILE A 31 -17.29 -6.25 5.47
C ILE A 31 -18.60 -6.77 4.86
N ALA A 32 -18.84 -8.08 4.98
CA ALA A 32 -20.03 -8.73 4.46
C ALA A 32 -21.25 -8.60 5.40
N ASN A 33 -21.00 -8.63 6.71
CA ASN A 33 -22.05 -8.52 7.74
C ASN A 33 -21.82 -7.23 8.52
N VAL A 34 -22.52 -6.18 8.10
CA VAL A 34 -22.47 -4.87 8.74
C VAL A 34 -23.70 -4.73 9.61
N TYR A 35 -23.52 -4.80 10.92
CA TYR A 35 -24.58 -4.67 11.91
C TYR A 35 -24.09 -3.88 13.13
N SER A 36 -24.95 -2.99 13.64
CA SER A 36 -24.74 -2.32 14.92
C SER A 36 -26.01 -2.43 15.76
N SER A 37 -25.87 -2.85 17.01
CA SER A 37 -26.97 -2.84 17.99
C SER A 37 -27.41 -1.42 18.37
N GLU A 38 -26.54 -0.45 18.18
CA GLU A 38 -26.75 0.95 18.57
C GLU A 38 -27.38 1.77 17.44
N ASP A 39 -27.31 1.30 16.18
CA ASP A 39 -27.84 2.04 15.05
C ASP A 39 -29.28 1.62 14.71
N LYS A 40 -30.18 2.59 14.76
CA LYS A 40 -31.58 2.40 14.39
C LYS A 40 -31.75 2.10 12.89
N TYR A 41 -30.86 2.62 12.06
CA TYR A 41 -30.91 2.49 10.60
C TYR A 41 -29.72 1.67 10.11
N GLN A 42 -29.86 0.36 10.07
CA GLN A 42 -28.79 -0.57 9.69
C GLN A 42 -28.13 -0.25 8.33
N GLY A 43 -28.84 0.40 7.42
CA GLY A 43 -28.31 0.86 6.14
C GLY A 43 -27.19 1.91 6.29
N ASN A 44 -27.10 2.63 7.39
CA ASN A 44 -26.07 3.64 7.64
C ASN A 44 -24.78 3.05 8.18
N VAL A 45 -24.79 1.87 8.77
CA VAL A 45 -23.63 1.30 9.48
C VAL A 45 -22.37 1.22 8.60
N TYR A 46 -22.54 0.86 7.32
CA TYR A 46 -21.43 0.84 6.38
C TYR A 46 -20.88 2.25 6.06
N TYR A 47 -21.78 3.21 5.92
CA TYR A 47 -21.40 4.62 5.71
C TYR A 47 -20.68 5.19 6.92
N ASP A 48 -21.19 4.95 8.11
CA ASP A 48 -20.57 5.38 9.37
C ASP A 48 -19.23 4.72 9.63
N TYR A 49 -19.07 3.46 9.20
CA TYR A 49 -17.76 2.79 9.21
C TYR A 49 -16.74 3.54 8.34
N VAL A 50 -17.13 3.96 7.13
CA VAL A 50 -16.23 4.71 6.23
C VAL A 50 -15.87 6.06 6.81
N LEU A 51 -16.85 6.76 7.39
CA LEU A 51 -16.58 8.04 8.08
C LEU A 51 -15.67 7.87 9.28
N GLY A 52 -15.82 6.77 10.03
CA GLY A 52 -14.92 6.43 11.14
C GLY A 52 -13.49 6.14 10.67
N LEU A 53 -13.33 5.48 9.52
CA LEU A 53 -12.02 5.25 8.91
C LEU A 53 -11.37 6.58 8.48
N TYR A 54 -12.13 7.46 7.86
CA TYR A 54 -11.61 8.77 7.46
C TYR A 54 -11.25 9.66 8.67
N ASP A 55 -12.05 9.65 9.73
CA ASP A 55 -11.71 10.35 10.99
C ASP A 55 -10.38 9.83 11.57
N PHE A 56 -10.21 8.52 11.58
CA PHE A 56 -8.96 7.89 12.02
C PHE A 56 -7.75 8.32 11.18
N LEU A 57 -7.85 8.26 9.85
CA LEU A 57 -6.76 8.62 8.93
C LEU A 57 -6.46 10.13 8.97
N GLU A 58 -7.48 10.97 9.06
CA GLU A 58 -7.33 12.43 9.23
C GLU A 58 -6.53 12.76 10.49
N ARG A 59 -6.86 12.10 11.60
CA ARG A 59 -6.13 12.28 12.87
C ARG A 59 -4.67 11.84 12.76
N LEU A 60 -4.39 10.72 12.08
CA LEU A 60 -3.02 10.26 11.85
C LEU A 60 -2.25 11.27 11.00
N ASN A 61 -2.77 11.66 9.84
CA ASN A 61 -2.09 12.59 8.93
C ASN A 61 -1.85 13.96 9.58
N LYS A 62 -2.79 14.42 10.39
CA LYS A 62 -2.65 15.71 11.09
C LYS A 62 -1.58 15.68 12.18
N ASN A 63 -1.49 14.60 12.93
CA ASN A 63 -0.58 14.49 14.07
C ASN A 63 0.79 13.93 13.69
N TYR A 64 0.87 13.19 12.58
CA TYR A 64 2.10 12.58 12.06
C TYR A 64 2.24 12.85 10.55
N PRO A 65 2.39 14.12 10.13
CA PRO A 65 2.37 14.52 8.73
C PRO A 65 3.55 13.98 7.90
N ASP A 66 4.62 13.56 8.56
CA ASP A 66 5.83 13.05 7.93
C ASP A 66 5.77 11.52 7.68
N ILE A 67 4.72 10.85 8.14
CA ILE A 67 4.54 9.41 7.89
C ILE A 67 3.81 9.20 6.57
N LEU A 68 4.45 8.48 5.65
CA LEU A 68 3.79 8.00 4.44
C LEU A 68 2.88 6.82 4.77
N ILE A 69 1.59 6.94 4.46
CA ILE A 69 0.64 5.84 4.60
C ILE A 69 0.31 5.29 3.21
N GLU A 70 0.62 4.01 3.00
CA GLU A 70 0.19 3.26 1.82
C GLU A 70 -1.10 2.51 2.11
N GLY A 71 -2.13 2.76 1.31
CA GLY A 71 -3.37 1.97 1.34
C GLY A 71 -3.15 0.63 0.65
N CYS A 72 -3.49 -0.47 1.35
CA CYS A 72 -3.43 -1.82 0.80
C CYS A 72 -4.77 -2.51 1.05
N SER A 73 -5.30 -3.19 0.04
CA SER A 73 -6.61 -3.88 0.10
C SER A 73 -7.79 -2.98 0.50
N GLY A 74 -8.98 -3.49 0.57
CA GLY A 74 -10.14 -2.79 1.10
C GLY A 74 -10.76 -1.80 0.12
N ARG A 75 -10.29 -0.57 0.04
CA ARG A 75 -10.98 0.48 -0.72
C ARG A 75 -10.08 1.21 -1.71
N PHE A 76 -10.63 1.39 -2.90
CA PHE A 76 -10.12 2.30 -3.93
C PHE A 76 -11.15 3.41 -4.13
N ASP A 77 -10.93 4.58 -3.55
CA ASP A 77 -11.76 5.78 -3.76
C ASP A 77 -10.94 7.06 -3.54
N ALA A 78 -11.52 8.20 -3.92
CA ALA A 78 -10.85 9.49 -3.83
C ALA A 78 -10.51 9.89 -2.39
N GLY A 79 -11.34 9.49 -1.42
CA GLY A 79 -11.08 9.75 0.00
C GLY A 79 -9.86 8.98 0.50
N MET A 80 -9.74 7.71 0.13
CA MET A 80 -8.55 6.92 0.45
C MET A 80 -7.30 7.51 -0.20
N LEU A 81 -7.36 7.95 -1.46
CA LEU A 81 -6.23 8.59 -2.13
C LEU A 81 -5.80 9.90 -1.44
N TYR A 82 -6.74 10.63 -0.83
CA TYR A 82 -6.43 11.83 -0.06
C TYR A 82 -5.61 11.51 1.21
N TYR A 83 -5.98 10.47 1.93
CA TYR A 83 -5.31 10.08 3.19
C TYR A 83 -4.11 9.16 2.98
N THR A 84 -4.13 8.36 1.93
CA THR A 84 -3.08 7.39 1.59
C THR A 84 -2.58 7.69 0.18
N PRO A 85 -1.59 8.58 0.04
CA PRO A 85 -1.12 9.05 -1.27
C PRO A 85 -0.46 7.95 -2.12
N GLN A 86 -0.18 6.81 -1.52
CA GLN A 86 0.29 5.60 -2.19
C GLN A 86 -0.68 4.45 -1.96
N ILE A 87 -0.90 3.63 -3.00
CA ILE A 87 -1.79 2.47 -2.96
C ILE A 87 -1.07 1.22 -3.44
N TRP A 88 -1.36 0.09 -2.82
CA TRP A 88 -0.95 -1.23 -3.28
C TRP A 88 -2.04 -1.82 -4.17
N CYS A 89 -1.81 -1.85 -5.48
CA CYS A 89 -2.86 -2.19 -6.46
C CYS A 89 -3.10 -3.69 -6.63
N SER A 90 -2.15 -4.55 -6.25
CA SER A 90 -2.28 -6.01 -6.33
C SER A 90 -1.14 -6.74 -5.63
N ASP A 91 -1.46 -7.84 -4.95
CA ASP A 91 -0.47 -8.78 -4.39
C ASP A 91 0.23 -9.64 -5.47
N ASN A 92 -0.24 -9.60 -6.70
CA ASN A 92 0.50 -10.18 -7.81
C ASN A 92 1.67 -9.27 -8.18
N THR A 93 2.88 -9.66 -7.77
CA THR A 93 4.13 -8.94 -7.97
C THR A 93 4.94 -9.43 -9.17
N ASP A 94 4.38 -10.33 -9.98
CA ASP A 94 5.01 -10.74 -11.23
C ASP A 94 5.15 -9.57 -12.20
N ALA A 95 6.37 -9.27 -12.65
CA ALA A 95 6.63 -8.09 -13.46
C ALA A 95 5.83 -8.06 -14.78
N ILE A 96 5.62 -9.21 -15.42
CA ILE A 96 4.86 -9.27 -16.68
C ILE A 96 3.38 -9.01 -16.43
N ASP A 97 2.81 -9.59 -15.36
CA ASP A 97 1.42 -9.33 -14.99
C ASP A 97 1.23 -7.89 -14.53
N ARG A 98 2.22 -7.33 -13.82
CA ARG A 98 2.22 -5.92 -13.37
C ARG A 98 2.12 -4.92 -14.52
N THR A 99 2.63 -5.21 -15.71
CA THR A 99 2.44 -4.32 -16.87
C THR A 99 0.95 -4.08 -17.15
N LYS A 100 0.10 -5.10 -16.99
CA LYS A 100 -1.35 -4.98 -17.19
C LYS A 100 -2.05 -4.39 -15.96
N ILE A 101 -1.63 -4.81 -14.76
CA ILE A 101 -2.22 -4.37 -13.49
C ILE A 101 -1.98 -2.87 -13.31
N GLN A 102 -0.75 -2.39 -13.46
CA GLN A 102 -0.39 -0.98 -13.31
C GLN A 102 -1.04 -0.11 -14.39
N TYR A 103 -1.04 -0.59 -15.65
CA TYR A 103 -1.75 0.07 -16.73
C TYR A 103 -3.26 0.16 -16.44
N GLY A 104 -3.91 -0.94 -16.04
CA GLY A 104 -5.34 -0.93 -15.70
C GLY A 104 -5.66 0.00 -14.51
N THR A 105 -4.81 0.01 -13.48
CA THR A 105 -4.96 0.88 -12.32
C THR A 105 -4.84 2.36 -12.70
N SER A 106 -4.01 2.69 -13.69
CA SER A 106 -3.79 4.08 -14.14
C SER A 106 -5.02 4.76 -14.75
N PHE A 107 -6.06 4.00 -15.11
CA PHE A 107 -7.34 4.58 -15.53
C PHE A 107 -8.14 5.20 -14.38
N GLY A 108 -7.89 4.77 -13.13
CA GLY A 108 -8.59 5.27 -11.95
C GLY A 108 -7.71 6.07 -10.99
N TYR A 109 -6.40 5.80 -10.99
CA TYR A 109 -5.43 6.43 -10.09
C TYR A 109 -4.20 6.91 -10.86
N PRO A 110 -3.60 8.06 -10.46
CA PRO A 110 -2.35 8.50 -11.08
C PRO A 110 -1.25 7.47 -10.82
N VAL A 111 -0.38 7.25 -11.80
CA VAL A 111 0.74 6.29 -11.67
C VAL A 111 1.67 6.62 -10.50
N SER A 112 1.79 7.90 -10.14
CA SER A 112 2.54 8.38 -8.97
C SER A 112 1.99 7.90 -7.62
N ALA A 113 0.76 7.38 -7.58
CA ALA A 113 0.16 6.80 -6.38
C ALA A 113 0.27 5.27 -6.37
N VAL A 114 0.70 4.63 -7.46
CA VAL A 114 0.73 3.17 -7.56
C VAL A 114 2.05 2.62 -7.01
N GLY A 115 1.99 1.92 -5.89
CA GLY A 115 3.13 1.18 -5.35
C GLY A 115 3.58 0.08 -6.32
N ALA A 116 4.85 0.12 -6.72
CA ALA A 116 5.44 -0.80 -7.68
C ALA A 116 6.81 -1.27 -7.18
N HIS A 117 6.95 -2.58 -6.98
CA HIS A 117 8.15 -3.14 -6.37
C HIS A 117 8.82 -4.19 -7.26
N VAL A 118 10.15 -4.19 -7.22
CA VAL A 118 10.97 -5.29 -7.72
C VAL A 118 10.87 -6.44 -6.73
N SER A 119 10.16 -7.51 -7.08
CA SER A 119 9.95 -8.68 -6.21
C SER A 119 11.00 -9.76 -6.44
N ALA A 120 11.06 -10.72 -5.53
CA ALA A 120 11.91 -11.90 -5.64
C ALA A 120 11.50 -12.80 -6.82
N VAL A 121 12.45 -13.57 -7.34
CA VAL A 121 12.21 -14.61 -8.34
C VAL A 121 12.76 -15.96 -7.84
N PRO A 122 12.12 -17.10 -8.21
CA PRO A 122 10.86 -17.18 -8.97
C PRO A 122 9.71 -16.48 -8.24
N ASN A 123 8.79 -15.86 -8.99
CA ASN A 123 7.63 -15.18 -8.40
C ASN A 123 6.77 -16.20 -7.64
N HIS A 124 6.33 -15.85 -6.45
CA HIS A 124 5.62 -16.76 -5.55
C HIS A 124 4.22 -17.20 -6.03
N GLN A 125 3.59 -16.42 -6.91
CA GLN A 125 2.27 -16.73 -7.45
C GLN A 125 2.34 -17.43 -8.81
N THR A 126 3.20 -16.95 -9.71
CA THR A 126 3.27 -17.42 -11.10
C THR A 126 4.40 -18.43 -11.34
N GLY A 127 5.39 -18.51 -10.46
CA GLY A 127 6.60 -19.30 -10.65
C GLY A 127 7.54 -18.74 -11.72
N ARG A 128 7.22 -17.60 -12.33
CA ARG A 128 8.01 -16.98 -13.40
C ARG A 128 9.28 -16.35 -12.84
N SER A 129 10.37 -16.50 -13.59
CA SER A 129 11.61 -15.78 -13.35
C SER A 129 11.84 -14.77 -14.46
N VAL A 130 11.98 -13.51 -14.07
CA VAL A 130 12.22 -12.36 -14.97
C VAL A 130 13.50 -11.68 -14.52
N SER A 131 14.29 -11.16 -15.46
CA SER A 131 15.55 -10.46 -15.15
C SER A 131 15.30 -9.29 -14.20
N ILE A 132 16.33 -8.91 -13.45
CA ILE A 132 16.23 -7.76 -12.52
C ILE A 132 16.02 -6.46 -13.27
N ASP A 133 16.63 -6.30 -14.44
CA ASP A 133 16.43 -5.18 -15.36
C ASP A 133 14.94 -5.02 -15.73
N THR A 134 14.32 -6.05 -16.29
CA THR A 134 12.90 -6.00 -16.65
C THR A 134 11.99 -5.72 -15.43
N ARG A 135 12.29 -6.32 -14.27
CA ARG A 135 11.53 -6.04 -13.03
C ARG A 135 11.68 -4.60 -12.60
N GLY A 136 12.89 -4.02 -12.73
CA GLY A 136 13.18 -2.63 -12.44
C GLY A 136 12.41 -1.67 -13.34
N VAL A 137 12.50 -1.84 -14.66
CA VAL A 137 11.77 -1.00 -15.64
C VAL A 137 10.27 -0.99 -15.36
N VAL A 138 9.67 -2.14 -15.09
CA VAL A 138 8.24 -2.20 -14.75
C VAL A 138 7.93 -1.48 -13.44
N ALA A 139 8.75 -1.66 -12.41
CA ALA A 139 8.55 -1.03 -11.11
C ALA A 139 8.75 0.51 -11.16
N MET A 140 9.65 1.02 -12.00
CA MET A 140 9.90 2.45 -12.19
C MET A 140 8.69 3.22 -12.76
N SER A 141 7.71 2.52 -13.34
CA SER A 141 6.49 3.17 -13.83
C SER A 141 5.54 3.62 -12.71
N GLY A 142 5.80 3.29 -11.45
CA GLY A 142 5.03 3.70 -10.28
C GLY A 142 5.93 4.21 -9.15
N THR A 143 5.43 4.14 -7.91
CA THR A 143 6.24 4.42 -6.72
C THR A 143 7.19 3.25 -6.47
N PHE A 144 8.45 3.47 -6.83
CA PHE A 144 9.47 2.44 -6.95
C PHE A 144 9.97 1.90 -5.62
N GLY A 145 10.14 0.60 -5.50
CA GLY A 145 10.70 -0.05 -4.33
C GLY A 145 11.18 -1.48 -4.59
N TYR A 146 11.76 -2.09 -3.58
CA TYR A 146 12.24 -3.48 -3.62
C TYR A 146 11.58 -4.31 -2.52
N GLU A 147 11.02 -5.46 -2.92
CA GLU A 147 10.39 -6.43 -2.04
C GLU A 147 11.07 -7.79 -2.23
N LEU A 148 12.32 -7.89 -1.78
CA LEU A 148 13.15 -9.08 -1.92
C LEU A 148 14.27 -9.14 -0.87
N ASN A 149 14.87 -10.31 -0.70
CA ASN A 149 15.98 -10.51 0.21
C ASN A 149 17.32 -10.16 -0.47
N LEU A 150 17.89 -9.00 -0.17
CA LEU A 150 19.15 -8.53 -0.71
C LEU A 150 20.33 -9.47 -0.45
N MET A 151 20.27 -10.30 0.60
CA MET A 151 21.33 -11.26 0.92
C MET A 151 21.40 -12.45 -0.05
N LYS A 152 20.34 -12.65 -0.86
CA LYS A 152 20.27 -13.72 -1.85
C LYS A 152 20.68 -13.28 -3.25
N LEU A 153 20.98 -12.01 -3.44
CA LEU A 153 21.37 -11.45 -4.73
C LEU A 153 22.86 -11.59 -4.98
N SER A 154 23.24 -11.77 -6.25
CA SER A 154 24.62 -11.68 -6.69
C SER A 154 25.15 -10.24 -6.58
N GLU A 155 26.47 -10.06 -6.66
CA GLU A 155 27.04 -8.70 -6.64
C GLU A 155 26.68 -7.92 -7.92
N GLU A 156 26.52 -8.59 -9.05
CA GLU A 156 26.06 -8.02 -10.30
C GLU A 156 24.62 -7.48 -10.15
N GLU A 157 23.72 -8.27 -9.57
CA GLU A 157 22.34 -7.83 -9.31
C GLU A 157 22.27 -6.66 -8.32
N LYS A 158 23.14 -6.65 -7.30
CA LYS A 158 23.24 -5.52 -6.36
C LYS A 158 23.77 -4.27 -7.04
N GLN A 159 24.68 -4.40 -8.00
CA GLN A 159 25.18 -3.27 -8.77
C GLN A 159 24.06 -2.69 -9.65
N GLU A 160 23.29 -3.53 -10.31
CA GLU A 160 22.14 -3.12 -11.12
C GLU A 160 21.07 -2.40 -10.28
N ILE A 161 20.81 -2.88 -9.05
CA ILE A 161 19.94 -2.18 -8.10
C ILE A 161 20.43 -0.75 -7.80
N ARG A 162 21.76 -0.55 -7.63
CA ARG A 162 22.30 0.79 -7.39
C ARG A 162 22.09 1.71 -8.59
N GLU A 163 22.24 1.17 -9.80
CA GLU A 163 22.01 1.89 -11.05
C GLU A 163 20.54 2.26 -11.22
N GLN A 164 19.64 1.33 -11.00
CA GLN A 164 18.19 1.56 -11.02
C GLN A 164 17.76 2.63 -10.00
N ILE A 165 18.28 2.60 -8.79
CA ILE A 165 18.00 3.62 -7.76
C ILE A 165 18.53 4.99 -8.19
N ALA A 166 19.71 5.04 -8.83
CA ALA A 166 20.28 6.29 -9.31
C ALA A 166 19.50 6.88 -10.49
N GLU A 167 18.98 6.03 -11.37
CA GLU A 167 18.13 6.44 -12.50
C GLU A 167 16.77 6.97 -12.05
N TYR A 168 16.17 6.34 -11.04
CA TYR A 168 14.85 6.72 -10.54
C TYR A 168 14.85 8.05 -9.78
N LYS A 169 15.95 8.42 -9.10
CA LYS A 169 16.07 9.67 -8.33
C LYS A 169 16.29 10.90 -9.21
#